data_0272bde8c178dc0ea5edac501c15e5b8
#
_entry.id   0272bde8c178dc0ea5edac501c15e5b8
#
_cell.length_a   1.000
_cell.length_b   1.000
_cell.length_c   1.000
_cell.angle_alpha   90.00
_cell.angle_beta   90.00
_cell.angle_gamma   90.00
#
_symmetry.space_group_name_H-M   'P 1'
#
loop_
_entity.id
_entity.type
_entity.pdbx_description
1 polymer ?
#
loop_
_entity_poly.entity_id
_entity_poly.type
_entity_poly.pdbx_seq_one_letter_code
_entity_poly.pdbx_strand_id
1 'polypeptide(L)'
;RKLPNEDALIAIAEIFSIGAENLSPRDIFTTSCIALLMAAPARGSELFYLKSDCIELTKDEKGKNQLGLRWFSGKGFGYEVEWVPECMWDVVKEAVERLKNLSAGARAFAKSVEEKTYFLPCPTDISLNHKLTREQVSLALGLDVYQFEEYVEVNGDTFVKVGLQTKKGQTLSNQLLKKYGIARCHYEVTMAELNKIVRDRIKVNGFPYVPFKTGDGIKVKWSDALFTQMSNAFHSIKGTST
;
A
#
# COMPACT_ATOMS: atom_id res chain seq x y z
N ARG A 1 5.12 29.83 13.42
CA ARG A 1 4.46 28.54 13.11
C ARG A 1 3.00 28.69 13.56
N LYS A 2 2.06 28.48 12.64
CA LYS A 2 0.65 28.37 13.03
C LYS A 2 0.43 26.97 13.65
N LEU A 3 -0.11 26.95 14.84
CA LEU A 3 -0.61 25.70 15.44
C LEU A 3 -1.83 25.22 14.64
N PRO A 4 -2.09 23.91 14.58
CA PRO A 4 -3.32 23.38 14.03
C PRO A 4 -4.54 24.03 14.72
N ASN A 5 -5.63 24.20 13.98
CA ASN A 5 -6.88 24.65 14.57
C ASN A 5 -7.41 23.55 15.51
N GLU A 6 -7.83 23.95 16.70
CA GLU A 6 -8.36 23.03 17.73
C GLU A 6 -9.59 22.27 17.20
N ASP A 7 -10.52 22.96 16.54
CA ASP A 7 -11.70 22.32 15.94
C ASP A 7 -11.33 21.24 14.91
N ALA A 8 -10.27 21.47 14.14
CA ALA A 8 -9.78 20.47 13.19
C ALA A 8 -9.19 19.23 13.87
N LEU A 9 -8.51 19.41 15.01
CA LEU A 9 -7.98 18.27 15.78
C LEU A 9 -9.11 17.48 16.44
N ILE A 10 -10.13 18.16 16.97
CA ILE A 10 -11.33 17.54 17.53
C ILE A 10 -12.05 16.73 16.44
N ALA A 11 -12.30 17.33 15.28
CA ALA A 11 -12.96 16.64 14.17
C ALA A 11 -12.20 15.38 13.72
N ILE A 12 -10.87 15.42 13.68
CA ILE A 12 -10.05 14.25 13.36
C ILE A 12 -10.17 13.17 14.43
N ALA A 13 -10.19 13.56 15.72
CA ALA A 13 -10.36 12.62 16.83
C ALA A 13 -11.76 11.97 16.79
N GLU A 14 -12.80 12.74 16.48
CA GLU A 14 -14.16 12.24 16.29
C GLU A 14 -14.22 11.22 15.14
N ILE A 15 -13.63 11.53 13.99
CA ILE A 15 -13.55 10.59 12.86
C ILE A 15 -12.77 9.34 13.24
N PHE A 16 -11.66 9.48 13.97
CA PHE A 16 -10.90 8.31 14.45
C PHE A 16 -11.72 7.44 15.41
N SER A 17 -12.60 8.03 16.23
CA SER A 17 -13.45 7.30 17.18
C SER A 17 -14.54 6.46 16.50
N ILE A 18 -14.89 6.76 15.25
CA ILE A 18 -15.75 5.93 14.42
C ILE A 18 -15.00 4.63 14.10
N GLY A 19 -15.59 3.48 14.30
CA GLY A 19 -14.96 2.19 14.01
C GLY A 19 -14.39 2.11 12.59
N ALA A 20 -13.27 1.42 12.42
CA ALA A 20 -12.57 1.32 11.13
C ALA A 20 -13.46 0.74 10.00
N GLU A 21 -14.44 -0.08 10.36
CA GLU A 21 -15.43 -0.67 9.44
C GLU A 21 -16.34 0.37 8.78
N ASN A 22 -16.47 1.55 9.38
CA ASN A 22 -17.31 2.65 8.90
C ASN A 22 -16.51 3.72 8.16
N LEU A 23 -15.20 3.56 8.02
CA LEU A 23 -14.29 4.53 7.42
C LEU A 23 -13.77 4.09 6.07
N SER A 24 -13.54 5.05 5.17
CA SER A 24 -12.81 4.76 3.95
C SER A 24 -11.33 4.40 4.25
N PRO A 25 -10.65 3.60 3.41
CA PRO A 25 -9.23 3.32 3.57
C PRO A 25 -8.36 4.59 3.72
N ARG A 26 -8.74 5.66 3.06
CA ARG A 26 -8.07 6.95 3.15
C ARG A 26 -8.25 7.61 4.52
N ASP A 27 -9.45 7.56 5.07
CA ASP A 27 -9.74 8.15 6.37
C ASP A 27 -9.08 7.33 7.48
N ILE A 28 -9.09 6.00 7.40
CA ILE A 28 -8.35 5.12 8.30
C ILE A 28 -6.87 5.50 8.29
N PHE A 29 -6.27 5.62 7.11
CA PHE A 29 -4.86 5.99 6.97
C PHE A 29 -4.58 7.36 7.59
N THR A 30 -5.33 8.39 7.20
CA THR A 30 -5.06 9.77 7.60
C THR A 30 -5.23 9.96 9.10
N THR A 31 -6.34 9.49 9.66
CA THR A 31 -6.64 9.66 11.10
C THR A 31 -5.67 8.85 11.97
N SER A 32 -5.30 7.64 11.57
CA SER A 32 -4.33 6.82 12.28
C SER A 32 -2.93 7.46 12.26
N CYS A 33 -2.49 8.01 11.13
CA CYS A 33 -1.20 8.73 11.04
C CYS A 33 -1.16 9.95 11.98
N ILE A 34 -2.25 10.73 12.00
CA ILE A 34 -2.33 11.91 12.87
C ILE A 34 -2.36 11.48 14.34
N ALA A 35 -3.10 10.43 14.68
CA ALA A 35 -3.12 9.90 16.05
C ALA A 35 -1.71 9.50 16.54
N LEU A 36 -0.92 8.83 15.71
CA LEU A 36 0.48 8.49 16.05
C LEU A 36 1.35 9.72 16.24
N LEU A 37 1.23 10.74 15.37
CA LEU A 37 2.00 11.99 15.48
C LEU A 37 1.60 12.84 16.69
N MET A 38 0.35 12.75 17.14
CA MET A 38 -0.11 13.42 18.36
C MET A 38 0.38 12.73 19.62
N ALA A 39 0.43 11.39 19.61
CA ALA A 39 0.86 10.59 20.76
C ALA A 39 2.38 10.62 20.97
N ALA A 40 3.13 10.60 19.88
CA ALA A 40 4.59 10.63 19.87
C ALA A 40 5.04 11.60 18.75
N PRO A 41 5.27 12.88 19.08
CA PRO A 41 5.58 13.91 18.11
C PRO A 41 6.86 13.62 17.33
N ALA A 42 6.73 13.38 16.05
CA ALA A 42 7.81 13.13 15.12
C ALA A 42 7.59 13.93 13.82
N ARG A 43 8.53 13.86 12.88
CA ARG A 43 8.32 14.46 11.58
C ARG A 43 7.42 13.59 10.73
N GLY A 44 6.51 14.19 9.97
CA GLY A 44 5.64 13.44 9.05
C GLY A 44 6.39 12.50 8.10
N SER A 45 7.61 12.86 7.67
CA SER A 45 8.47 11.99 6.88
C SER A 45 9.01 10.77 7.62
N GLU A 46 9.11 10.83 8.95
CA GLU A 46 9.61 9.72 9.78
C GLU A 46 8.57 8.61 9.95
N LEU A 47 7.27 8.93 9.76
CA LEU A 47 6.20 7.93 9.69
C LEU A 47 6.48 6.83 8.67
N PHE A 48 7.10 7.17 7.53
CA PHE A 48 7.39 6.21 6.46
C PHE A 48 8.45 5.17 6.82
N TYR A 49 9.16 5.37 7.94
CA TYR A 49 10.15 4.42 8.45
C TYR A 49 9.63 3.57 9.60
N LEU A 50 8.39 3.83 10.06
CA LEU A 50 7.76 2.97 11.04
C LEU A 50 7.64 1.56 10.51
N LYS A 51 8.08 0.61 11.34
CA LYS A 51 7.89 -0.80 11.08
C LYS A 51 6.58 -1.31 11.67
N SER A 52 6.09 -2.41 11.15
CA SER A 52 4.88 -3.04 11.67
C SER A 52 5.00 -3.53 13.12
N ASP A 53 6.22 -3.65 13.63
CA ASP A 53 6.57 -4.01 15.02
C ASP A 53 7.05 -2.80 15.83
N CYS A 54 6.59 -1.59 15.49
CA CYS A 54 7.06 -0.35 16.11
C CYS A 54 6.65 -0.15 17.58
N ILE A 55 5.68 -0.88 18.09
CA ILE A 55 5.25 -0.78 19.49
C ILE A 55 6.28 -1.47 20.39
N GLU A 56 6.76 -0.75 21.39
CA GLU A 56 7.65 -1.24 22.44
C GLU A 56 6.91 -1.23 23.77
N LEU A 57 6.87 -2.37 24.44
CA LEU A 57 6.30 -2.50 25.78
C LEU A 57 7.41 -2.86 26.75
N THR A 58 7.63 -2.04 27.77
CA THR A 58 8.65 -2.28 28.81
C THR A 58 8.16 -1.83 30.18
N LYS A 59 9.00 -1.96 31.19
CA LYS A 59 8.76 -1.41 32.51
C LYS A 59 9.82 -0.36 32.82
N ASP A 60 9.40 0.70 33.47
CA ASP A 60 10.32 1.71 34.00
C ASP A 60 11.11 1.17 35.21
N GLU A 61 12.02 1.99 35.73
CA GLU A 61 12.84 1.66 36.93
C GLU A 61 12.00 1.37 38.20
N LYS A 62 10.74 1.82 38.19
CA LYS A 62 9.79 1.61 39.30
C LYS A 62 8.87 0.41 39.06
N GLY A 63 9.06 -0.34 37.95
CA GLY A 63 8.26 -1.49 37.59
C GLY A 63 6.91 -1.14 36.94
N LYS A 64 6.63 0.14 36.63
CA LYS A 64 5.41 0.56 35.92
C LYS A 64 5.56 0.28 34.43
N ASN A 65 4.50 -0.24 33.82
CA ASN A 65 4.46 -0.46 32.40
C ASN A 65 4.61 0.85 31.62
N GLN A 66 5.37 0.80 30.53
CA GLN A 66 5.53 1.88 29.57
C GLN A 66 5.27 1.36 28.16
N LEU A 67 4.61 2.18 27.34
CA LEU A 67 4.43 1.96 25.92
C LEU A 67 5.19 3.04 25.15
N GLY A 68 6.01 2.62 24.21
CA GLY A 68 6.72 3.50 23.31
C GLY A 68 6.51 3.15 21.84
N LEU A 69 6.78 4.10 20.99
CA LEU A 69 6.88 3.91 19.54
C LEU A 69 8.34 4.01 19.14
N ARG A 70 8.83 2.99 18.45
CA ARG A 70 10.20 2.96 17.91
C ARG A 70 10.24 3.71 16.59
N TRP A 71 10.67 4.97 16.66
CA TRP A 71 10.85 5.84 15.52
C TRP A 71 12.25 5.75 14.94
N PHE A 72 12.33 6.03 13.66
CA PHE A 72 13.61 6.31 13.02
C PHE A 72 13.86 7.82 12.99
N SER A 73 14.92 8.26 13.64
CA SER A 73 15.33 9.67 13.61
C SER A 73 16.05 10.00 12.31
N GLY A 74 15.46 10.86 11.48
CA GLY A 74 16.03 11.31 10.21
C GLY A 74 17.27 12.19 10.32
N LYS A 75 17.81 12.37 11.53
CA LYS A 75 19.02 13.20 11.79
C LYS A 75 20.26 12.38 12.23
N GLY A 76 20.28 11.08 11.98
CA GLY A 76 21.48 10.27 12.22
C GLY A 76 21.58 9.61 13.60
N PHE A 77 20.52 9.66 14.40
CA PHE A 77 20.49 9.01 15.71
C PHE A 77 19.99 7.55 15.69
N GLY A 78 19.59 7.06 14.51
CA GLY A 78 19.08 5.71 14.36
C GLY A 78 17.63 5.55 14.82
N TYR A 79 17.30 4.38 15.38
CA TYR A 79 16.01 4.14 15.99
C TYR A 79 16.00 4.59 17.44
N GLU A 80 15.03 5.41 17.80
CA GLU A 80 14.77 5.88 19.15
C GLU A 80 13.36 5.51 19.57
N VAL A 81 13.15 5.30 20.86
CA VAL A 81 11.83 5.01 21.43
C VAL A 81 11.26 6.29 22.01
N GLU A 82 10.15 6.73 21.44
CA GLU A 82 9.36 7.84 21.98
C GLU A 82 8.26 7.29 22.89
N TRP A 83 8.30 7.66 24.16
CA TRP A 83 7.35 7.17 25.14
C TRP A 83 6.00 7.86 25.01
N VAL A 84 4.96 7.04 24.96
CA VAL A 84 3.59 7.49 24.76
C VAL A 84 2.92 7.75 26.12
N PRO A 85 2.23 8.89 26.31
CA PRO A 85 1.43 9.13 27.51
C PRO A 85 0.38 8.02 27.70
N GLU A 86 0.15 7.62 28.96
CA GLU A 86 -0.72 6.49 29.30
C GLU A 86 -2.14 6.65 28.73
N CYS A 87 -2.68 7.87 28.73
CA CYS A 87 -3.99 8.19 28.16
C CYS A 87 -4.09 7.98 26.64
N MET A 88 -2.96 7.86 25.94
CA MET A 88 -2.91 7.63 24.48
C MET A 88 -2.59 6.19 24.09
N TRP A 89 -2.37 5.29 25.03
CA TRP A 89 -1.93 3.92 24.70
C TRP A 89 -2.91 3.17 23.83
N ASP A 90 -4.20 3.23 24.15
CA ASP A 90 -5.22 2.52 23.38
C ASP A 90 -5.40 3.14 21.98
N VAL A 91 -5.29 4.48 21.90
CA VAL A 91 -5.32 5.19 20.62
C VAL A 91 -4.14 4.76 19.72
N VAL A 92 -2.94 4.66 20.30
CA VAL A 92 -1.74 4.24 19.56
C VAL A 92 -1.84 2.79 19.10
N LYS A 93 -2.26 1.88 20.00
CA LYS A 93 -2.45 0.46 19.63
C LYS A 93 -3.46 0.31 18.51
N GLU A 94 -4.59 1.00 18.63
CA GLU A 94 -5.64 0.98 17.61
C GLU A 94 -5.15 1.56 16.28
N ALA A 95 -4.46 2.70 16.30
CA ALA A 95 -3.91 3.32 15.11
C ALA A 95 -2.91 2.40 14.39
N VAL A 96 -1.99 1.77 15.12
CA VAL A 96 -1.02 0.83 14.55
C VAL A 96 -1.75 -0.40 13.98
N GLU A 97 -2.74 -0.94 14.67
CA GLU A 97 -3.48 -2.11 14.20
C GLU A 97 -4.29 -1.81 12.94
N ARG A 98 -4.96 -0.65 12.86
CA ARG A 98 -5.65 -0.19 11.65
C ARG A 98 -4.71 -0.10 10.45
N LEU A 99 -3.53 0.48 10.65
CA LEU A 99 -2.53 0.60 9.59
C LEU A 99 -1.94 -0.77 9.19
N LYS A 100 -1.72 -1.67 10.15
CA LYS A 100 -1.31 -3.05 9.89
C LYS A 100 -2.33 -3.79 9.05
N ASN A 101 -3.60 -3.68 9.39
CA ASN A 101 -4.69 -4.32 8.66
C ASN A 101 -4.83 -3.76 7.25
N LEU A 102 -4.79 -2.43 7.12
CA LEU A 102 -4.84 -1.75 5.82
C LEU A 102 -3.68 -2.16 4.90
N SER A 103 -2.51 -2.44 5.46
CA SER A 103 -1.29 -2.79 4.75
C SER A 103 -1.06 -4.31 4.60
N ALA A 104 -1.87 -5.15 5.21
CA ALA A 104 -1.60 -6.58 5.32
C ALA A 104 -1.40 -7.26 3.97
N GLY A 105 -2.29 -7.04 3.01
CA GLY A 105 -2.20 -7.61 1.67
C GLY A 105 -0.96 -7.14 0.90
N ALA A 106 -0.65 -5.85 0.98
CA ALA A 106 0.51 -5.29 0.30
C ALA A 106 1.83 -5.78 0.93
N ARG A 107 1.90 -5.92 2.25
CA ARG A 107 3.07 -6.49 2.93
C ARG A 107 3.26 -7.97 2.63
N ALA A 108 2.18 -8.75 2.60
CA ALA A 108 2.24 -10.16 2.21
C ALA A 108 2.76 -10.31 0.77
N PHE A 109 2.27 -9.47 -0.14
CA PHE A 109 2.77 -9.43 -1.51
C PHE A 109 4.26 -9.05 -1.55
N ALA A 110 4.67 -7.99 -0.86
CA ALA A 110 6.07 -7.58 -0.79
C ALA A 110 6.96 -8.70 -0.24
N LYS A 111 6.53 -9.39 0.81
CA LYS A 111 7.24 -10.52 1.39
C LYS A 111 7.42 -11.67 0.39
N SER A 112 6.36 -12.03 -0.34
CA SER A 112 6.46 -13.08 -1.36
C SER A 112 7.47 -12.73 -2.48
N VAL A 113 7.54 -11.45 -2.85
CA VAL A 113 8.53 -10.96 -3.82
C VAL A 113 9.96 -10.99 -3.25
N GLU A 114 10.13 -10.63 -1.98
CA GLU A 114 11.43 -10.66 -1.29
C GLU A 114 11.98 -12.08 -1.16
N GLU A 115 11.12 -13.04 -0.89
CA GLU A 115 11.47 -14.47 -0.80
C GLU A 115 11.71 -15.12 -2.17
N LYS A 116 11.59 -14.36 -3.26
CA LYS A 116 11.78 -14.82 -4.65
C LYS A 116 10.78 -15.91 -5.06
N THR A 117 9.69 -16.05 -4.35
CA THR A 117 8.59 -16.92 -4.73
C THR A 117 7.82 -16.32 -5.90
N TYR A 118 6.93 -17.12 -6.45
CA TYR A 118 6.05 -16.66 -7.50
C TYR A 118 5.02 -15.70 -6.91
N PHE A 119 5.01 -14.44 -7.33
CA PHE A 119 4.34 -13.39 -6.58
C PHE A 119 3.18 -12.70 -7.29
N LEU A 120 3.08 -12.84 -8.61
CA LEU A 120 1.92 -12.28 -9.29
C LEU A 120 0.69 -13.13 -9.00
N PRO A 121 -0.46 -12.51 -8.64
CA PRO A 121 -1.70 -13.25 -8.47
C PRO A 121 -2.04 -13.95 -9.77
N CYS A 122 -2.02 -15.28 -9.73
CA CYS A 122 -2.38 -16.15 -10.81
C CYS A 122 -3.68 -16.84 -10.44
N PRO A 123 -4.72 -16.80 -11.28
CA PRO A 123 -5.83 -17.72 -11.14
C PRO A 123 -5.29 -19.16 -11.05
N THR A 124 -5.79 -19.93 -10.12
CA THR A 124 -5.25 -21.27 -9.78
C THR A 124 -5.23 -22.26 -10.94
N ASP A 125 -5.99 -21.97 -12.00
CA ASP A 125 -6.17 -22.75 -13.21
C ASP A 125 -5.27 -22.33 -14.38
N ILE A 126 -4.49 -21.22 -14.23
CA ILE A 126 -3.61 -20.73 -15.30
C ILE A 126 -2.18 -21.25 -15.07
N SER A 127 -1.68 -22.02 -16.02
CA SER A 127 -0.29 -22.46 -16.00
C SER A 127 0.68 -21.31 -16.28
N LEU A 128 1.93 -21.44 -15.80
CA LEU A 128 2.99 -20.44 -15.99
C LEU A 128 3.29 -20.13 -17.46
N ASN A 129 3.10 -21.11 -18.33
CA ASN A 129 3.35 -21.01 -19.77
C ASN A 129 2.11 -20.60 -20.57
N HIS A 130 0.99 -20.39 -19.90
CA HIS A 130 -0.22 -19.94 -20.57
C HIS A 130 -0.06 -18.49 -21.03
N LYS A 131 -0.47 -18.21 -22.26
CA LYS A 131 -0.51 -16.84 -22.81
C LYS A 131 -1.68 -16.08 -22.19
N LEU A 132 -1.39 -14.96 -21.59
CA LEU A 132 -2.35 -14.14 -20.85
C LEU A 132 -3.18 -13.26 -21.78
N THR A 133 -4.47 -13.16 -21.51
CA THR A 133 -5.30 -12.12 -22.11
C THR A 133 -4.97 -10.74 -21.49
N ARG A 134 -5.44 -9.68 -22.14
CA ARG A 134 -5.25 -8.29 -21.67
C ARG A 134 -5.79 -8.09 -20.25
N GLU A 135 -6.95 -8.66 -19.95
CA GLU A 135 -7.61 -8.62 -18.66
C GLU A 135 -6.79 -9.37 -17.60
N GLN A 136 -6.30 -10.56 -17.94
CA GLN A 136 -5.46 -11.37 -17.08
C GLN A 136 -4.14 -10.67 -16.74
N VAL A 137 -3.51 -9.99 -17.72
CA VAL A 137 -2.31 -9.16 -17.45
C VAL A 137 -2.64 -8.04 -16.48
N SER A 138 -3.78 -7.37 -16.65
CA SER A 138 -4.19 -6.28 -15.74
C SER A 138 -4.47 -6.78 -14.35
N LEU A 139 -5.19 -7.89 -14.20
CA LEU A 139 -5.44 -8.54 -12.91
C LEU A 139 -4.13 -8.97 -12.23
N ALA A 140 -3.24 -9.61 -12.96
CA ALA A 140 -1.95 -10.06 -12.45
C ALA A 140 -1.06 -8.89 -11.99
N LEU A 141 -1.20 -7.72 -12.59
CA LEU A 141 -0.50 -6.49 -12.19
C LEU A 141 -1.19 -5.73 -11.06
N GLY A 142 -2.31 -6.25 -10.52
CA GLY A 142 -3.09 -5.57 -9.48
C GLY A 142 -3.73 -4.27 -9.95
N LEU A 143 -4.03 -4.16 -11.25
CA LEU A 143 -4.67 -2.98 -11.81
C LEU A 143 -6.19 -3.12 -11.72
N ASP A 144 -6.87 -1.96 -11.54
CA ASP A 144 -8.33 -1.93 -11.46
C ASP A 144 -8.96 -2.50 -12.73
N VAL A 145 -9.73 -3.56 -12.55
CA VAL A 145 -10.55 -4.18 -13.57
C VAL A 145 -12.00 -4.00 -13.19
N TYR A 146 -12.80 -3.45 -14.07
CA TYR A 146 -14.24 -3.37 -13.86
C TYR A 146 -14.99 -4.05 -15.02
N GLN A 147 -16.11 -4.64 -14.66
CA GLN A 147 -17.03 -5.21 -15.61
C GLN A 147 -17.86 -4.08 -16.27
N PHE A 148 -18.03 -4.15 -17.56
CA PHE A 148 -18.92 -3.25 -18.29
C PHE A 148 -19.84 -4.04 -19.20
N GLU A 149 -21.01 -3.47 -19.46
CA GLU A 149 -21.99 -3.97 -20.41
C GLU A 149 -22.05 -2.98 -21.58
N GLU A 150 -21.88 -3.48 -22.76
CA GLU A 150 -22.01 -2.73 -23.99
C GLU A 150 -23.17 -3.31 -24.81
N TYR A 151 -24.13 -2.47 -25.15
CA TYR A 151 -25.23 -2.86 -26.01
C TYR A 151 -24.79 -2.71 -27.46
N VAL A 152 -24.74 -3.83 -28.18
CA VAL A 152 -24.30 -3.86 -29.58
C VAL A 152 -25.51 -4.27 -30.43
N GLU A 153 -25.87 -3.46 -31.42
CA GLU A 153 -26.85 -3.81 -32.42
C GLU A 153 -26.19 -4.56 -33.55
N VAL A 154 -26.69 -5.77 -33.83
CA VAL A 154 -26.26 -6.57 -34.94
C VAL A 154 -27.53 -7.04 -35.70
N ASN A 155 -27.67 -6.67 -36.97
CA ASN A 155 -28.82 -7.02 -37.81
C ASN A 155 -30.19 -6.63 -37.25
N GLY A 156 -30.26 -5.55 -36.48
CA GLY A 156 -31.50 -5.06 -35.84
C GLY A 156 -31.83 -5.70 -34.48
N ASP A 157 -31.01 -6.65 -34.01
CA ASP A 157 -31.13 -7.23 -32.68
C ASP A 157 -30.10 -6.60 -31.74
N THR A 158 -30.53 -6.30 -30.49
CA THR A 158 -29.64 -5.76 -29.45
C THR A 158 -29.04 -6.88 -28.60
N PHE A 159 -27.73 -7.00 -28.65
CA PHE A 159 -26.97 -7.94 -27.83
C PHE A 159 -26.23 -7.21 -26.70
N VAL A 160 -26.20 -7.81 -25.52
CA VAL A 160 -25.38 -7.32 -24.39
C VAL A 160 -24.02 -7.99 -24.45
N LYS A 161 -22.98 -7.20 -24.71
CA LYS A 161 -21.59 -7.65 -24.62
C LYS A 161 -21.04 -7.31 -23.27
N VAL A 162 -20.78 -8.32 -22.47
CA VAL A 162 -20.12 -8.17 -21.16
C VAL A 162 -18.62 -8.30 -21.34
N GLY A 163 -17.88 -7.33 -20.83
CA GLY A 163 -16.42 -7.32 -20.88
C GLY A 163 -15.78 -6.84 -19.60
N LEU A 164 -14.50 -7.14 -19.45
CA LEU A 164 -13.67 -6.59 -18.38
C LEU A 164 -12.80 -5.47 -18.96
N GLN A 165 -12.86 -4.30 -18.38
CA GLN A 165 -12.06 -3.16 -18.81
C GLN A 165 -11.25 -2.60 -17.65
N THR A 166 -10.02 -2.21 -17.94
CA THR A 166 -9.14 -1.53 -17.00
C THR A 166 -8.95 -0.09 -17.43
N LYS A 167 -9.46 0.89 -16.68
CA LYS A 167 -9.39 2.31 -17.06
C LYS A 167 -7.97 2.84 -17.24
N LYS A 168 -7.18 2.79 -16.18
CA LYS A 168 -5.77 3.19 -16.20
C LYS A 168 -4.84 2.01 -16.48
N GLY A 169 -5.27 0.83 -16.13
CA GLY A 169 -4.50 -0.40 -16.24
C GLY A 169 -4.08 -0.73 -17.67
N GLN A 170 -4.93 -0.51 -18.67
CA GLN A 170 -4.56 -0.71 -20.07
C GLN A 170 -3.41 0.18 -20.53
N THR A 171 -3.40 1.44 -20.10
CA THR A 171 -2.32 2.35 -20.47
C THR A 171 -1.02 1.96 -19.77
N LEU A 172 -1.06 1.64 -18.48
CA LEU A 172 0.11 1.24 -17.70
C LEU A 172 0.68 -0.11 -18.14
N SER A 173 -0.18 -1.11 -18.37
CA SER A 173 0.26 -2.43 -18.86
C SER A 173 0.82 -2.33 -20.29
N ASN A 174 0.21 -1.56 -21.18
CA ASN A 174 0.71 -1.31 -22.51
C ASN A 174 2.08 -0.59 -22.50
N GLN A 175 2.27 0.40 -21.64
CA GLN A 175 3.55 1.09 -21.50
C GLN A 175 4.64 0.14 -20.97
N LEU A 176 4.29 -0.68 -19.98
CA LEU A 176 5.21 -1.68 -19.43
C LEU A 176 5.62 -2.68 -20.51
N LEU A 177 4.66 -3.31 -21.18
CA LEU A 177 4.91 -4.34 -22.19
C LEU A 177 5.67 -3.79 -23.42
N LYS A 178 5.33 -2.56 -23.86
CA LYS A 178 6.05 -1.89 -24.94
C LYS A 178 7.54 -1.68 -24.64
N LYS A 179 7.86 -1.34 -23.40
CA LYS A 179 9.27 -1.18 -22.96
C LYS A 179 10.07 -2.49 -23.10
N TYR A 180 9.41 -3.63 -23.01
CA TYR A 180 9.99 -4.96 -23.15
C TYR A 180 9.78 -5.58 -24.55
N GLY A 181 9.41 -4.78 -25.53
CA GLY A 181 9.30 -5.20 -26.94
C GLY A 181 8.02 -5.98 -27.28
N ILE A 182 7.04 -6.04 -26.37
CA ILE A 182 5.79 -6.75 -26.60
C ILE A 182 4.79 -5.81 -27.28
N ALA A 183 4.30 -6.22 -28.46
CA ALA A 183 3.41 -5.41 -29.28
C ALA A 183 2.01 -5.24 -28.65
N ARG A 184 1.43 -4.06 -28.87
CA ARG A 184 0.16 -3.63 -28.27
C ARG A 184 -1.05 -4.47 -28.72
N CYS A 185 -0.99 -5.03 -29.92
CA CYS A 185 -2.09 -5.79 -30.55
C CYS A 185 -2.04 -7.29 -30.30
N HIS A 186 -0.90 -7.82 -29.84
CA HIS A 186 -0.70 -9.25 -29.61
C HIS A 186 -0.18 -9.46 -28.18
N TYR A 187 -1.12 -9.63 -27.24
CA TYR A 187 -0.76 -10.07 -25.89
C TYR A 187 -0.41 -11.56 -25.95
N GLU A 188 0.87 -11.83 -26.18
CA GLU A 188 1.40 -13.20 -26.16
C GLU A 188 2.30 -13.46 -24.95
N VAL A 189 2.24 -12.55 -23.96
CA VAL A 189 3.04 -12.69 -22.74
C VAL A 189 2.50 -13.82 -21.87
N THR A 190 3.41 -14.70 -21.46
CA THR A 190 3.08 -15.74 -20.48
C THR A 190 3.18 -15.19 -19.05
N MET A 191 2.59 -15.88 -18.08
CA MET A 191 2.71 -15.51 -16.66
C MET A 191 4.19 -15.52 -16.21
N ALA A 192 4.99 -16.46 -16.70
CA ALA A 192 6.42 -16.53 -16.39
C ALA A 192 7.19 -15.31 -16.92
N GLU A 193 6.93 -14.91 -18.15
CA GLU A 193 7.53 -13.71 -18.76
C GLU A 193 7.09 -12.44 -18.04
N LEU A 194 5.81 -12.31 -17.71
CA LEU A 194 5.29 -11.17 -16.97
C LEU A 194 5.96 -11.04 -15.57
N ASN A 195 6.12 -12.15 -14.86
CA ASN A 195 6.86 -12.17 -13.60
C ASN A 195 8.30 -11.70 -13.77
N LYS A 196 9.00 -12.16 -14.81
CA LYS A 196 10.36 -11.71 -15.11
C LYS A 196 10.43 -10.20 -15.35
N ILE A 197 9.52 -9.69 -16.18
CA ILE A 197 9.42 -8.25 -16.49
C ILE A 197 9.20 -7.42 -15.22
N VAL A 198 8.25 -7.83 -14.38
CA VAL A 198 7.96 -7.11 -13.12
C VAL A 198 9.14 -7.18 -12.17
N ARG A 199 9.78 -8.34 -12.05
CA ARG A 199 10.97 -8.53 -11.21
C ARG A 199 12.13 -7.63 -11.64
N ASP A 200 12.40 -7.53 -12.92
CA ASP A 200 13.47 -6.69 -13.44
C ASP A 200 13.18 -5.21 -13.18
N ARG A 201 11.93 -4.79 -13.34
CA ARG A 201 11.49 -3.43 -13.03
C ARG A 201 11.61 -3.09 -11.55
N ILE A 202 11.22 -3.99 -10.66
CA ILE A 202 11.31 -3.81 -9.22
C ILE A 202 12.75 -3.64 -8.77
N LYS A 203 13.68 -4.43 -9.32
CA LYS A 203 15.11 -4.32 -9.01
C LYS A 203 15.68 -2.93 -9.32
N VAL A 204 15.28 -2.34 -10.45
CA VAL A 204 15.72 -1.00 -10.86
C VAL A 204 15.25 0.07 -9.87
N ASN A 205 14.13 -0.11 -9.19
CA ASN A 205 13.56 0.83 -8.24
C ASN A 205 14.06 0.66 -6.79
N GLY A 206 15.14 -0.11 -6.57
CA GLY A 206 15.75 -0.27 -5.24
C GLY A 206 15.08 -1.29 -4.32
N PHE A 207 14.11 -2.06 -4.84
CA PHE A 207 13.51 -3.16 -4.09
C PHE A 207 14.60 -4.10 -3.50
N PRO A 208 14.49 -4.61 -2.28
CA PRO A 208 13.26 -4.69 -1.46
C PRO A 208 13.02 -3.51 -0.50
N TYR A 209 13.78 -2.45 -0.60
CA TYR A 209 13.74 -1.36 0.34
C TYR A 209 12.83 -0.21 -0.11
N VAL A 210 12.21 0.43 0.85
CA VAL A 210 11.42 1.65 0.64
C VAL A 210 12.35 2.75 0.11
N PRO A 211 11.98 3.46 -0.98
CA PRO A 211 12.87 4.39 -1.68
C PRO A 211 13.00 5.74 -0.97
N PHE A 212 13.29 5.75 0.33
CA PHE A 212 13.56 6.98 1.05
C PHE A 212 15.06 7.27 1.08
N LYS A 213 15.39 8.51 0.76
CA LYS A 213 16.75 9.02 0.88
C LYS A 213 16.99 9.40 2.34
N THR A 214 17.53 8.48 3.12
CA THR A 214 18.17 8.85 4.37
C THR A 214 19.66 8.94 4.13
N GLY A 215 20.30 9.98 4.69
CA GLY A 215 21.76 10.09 4.67
C GLY A 215 22.48 8.95 5.38
N ASP A 216 21.77 8.15 6.19
CA ASP A 216 22.36 7.26 7.19
C ASP A 216 22.26 5.76 6.86
N GLY A 217 21.91 5.41 5.65
CA GLY A 217 21.97 4.03 5.17
C GLY A 217 20.93 3.07 5.76
N ILE A 218 19.96 3.54 6.56
CA ILE A 218 18.89 2.70 7.09
C ILE A 218 17.92 2.34 5.99
N LYS A 219 17.67 1.03 5.89
CA LYS A 219 16.81 0.44 4.88
C LYS A 219 15.67 -0.30 5.56
N VAL A 220 14.45 0.17 5.34
CA VAL A 220 13.23 -0.53 5.73
C VAL A 220 12.73 -1.31 4.53
N LYS A 221 12.46 -2.59 4.69
CA LYS A 221 11.86 -3.40 3.64
C LYS A 221 10.39 -3.05 3.49
N TRP A 222 9.86 -3.22 2.29
CA TRP A 222 8.43 -3.05 2.04
C TRP A 222 7.56 -4.00 2.87
N SER A 223 8.03 -5.23 3.12
CA SER A 223 7.32 -6.20 3.97
C SER A 223 7.31 -5.83 5.45
N ASP A 224 8.29 -5.07 5.92
CA ASP A 224 8.44 -4.67 7.32
C ASP A 224 7.78 -3.32 7.60
N ALA A 225 7.61 -2.47 6.59
CA ALA A 225 7.05 -1.13 6.77
C ALA A 225 5.59 -1.19 7.23
N LEU A 226 5.23 -0.33 8.18
CA LEU A 226 3.85 -0.18 8.62
C LEU A 226 2.94 0.31 7.48
N PHE A 227 3.49 1.21 6.63
CA PHE A 227 2.82 1.77 5.47
C PHE A 227 3.30 1.13 4.17
N THR A 228 2.72 0.02 3.82
CA THR A 228 2.91 -0.58 2.50
C THR A 228 1.54 -0.77 1.87
N GLN A 229 1.37 -0.26 0.65
CA GLN A 229 0.11 -0.38 -0.06
C GLN A 229 0.35 -0.63 -1.54
N MET A 230 -0.61 -1.25 -2.19
CA MET A 230 -0.63 -1.36 -3.65
C MET A 230 -0.86 0.02 -4.25
N SER A 231 -0.25 0.30 -5.41
CA SER A 231 -0.26 1.62 -6.04
C SER A 231 -1.64 2.22 -6.31
N ASN A 232 -2.70 1.44 -6.27
CA ASN A 232 -4.07 1.88 -6.51
C ASN A 232 -4.99 1.77 -5.30
N ALA A 233 -4.46 1.45 -4.10
CA ALA A 233 -5.29 1.18 -2.93
C ALA A 233 -6.22 2.32 -2.51
N PHE A 234 -5.87 3.58 -2.83
CA PHE A 234 -6.68 4.77 -2.50
C PHE A 234 -7.34 5.43 -3.73
N HIS A 235 -7.25 4.81 -4.90
CA HIS A 235 -7.77 5.40 -6.14
C HIS A 235 -9.24 5.09 -6.44
N SER A 236 -9.98 4.50 -5.51
CA SER A 236 -11.42 4.28 -5.65
C SER A 236 -12.25 5.56 -5.63
N ILE A 237 -11.65 6.72 -5.33
CA ILE A 237 -12.33 8.01 -5.37
C ILE A 237 -12.11 8.65 -6.74
N LYS A 238 -13.18 8.73 -7.51
CA LYS A 238 -13.23 9.51 -8.75
C LYS A 238 -12.72 10.93 -8.48
N GLY A 239 -11.64 11.34 -9.15
CA GLY A 239 -11.41 12.76 -9.37
C GLY A 239 -10.13 13.38 -8.81
N THR A 240 -9.16 12.65 -8.29
CA THR A 240 -7.84 13.24 -8.02
C THR A 240 -6.74 12.44 -8.68
N SER A 241 -6.41 12.85 -9.90
CA SER A 241 -5.08 12.60 -10.46
C SER A 241 -4.10 13.54 -9.75
N THR A 242 -3.18 13.03 -9.04
CA THR A 242 -1.89 13.67 -8.79
C THR A 242 -0.84 12.97 -9.59
#